data_f42e63e496fb7a409a5d4c4d9efdfd60
#
_entry.id   f42e63e496fb7a409a5d4c4d9efdfd60
#
_cell.length_a   1.000
_cell.length_b   1.000
_cell.length_c   1.000
_cell.angle_alpha   90.00
_cell.angle_beta   90.00
_cell.angle_gamma   90.00
#
_symmetry.space_group_name_H-M   'P 1'
#
loop_
_entity.id
_entity.type
_entity.pdbx_description
1 polymer ?
#
loop_
_entity_poly.entity_id
_entity_poly.type
_entity_poly.pdbx_seq_one_letter_code
_entity_poly.pdbx_strand_id
1 'polypeptide(L)'
;MNQTLARFLAATLATLGTLALSSCAARTTAAAGSATQQPTRPEATEVWSPVPRVVTPGATNDAPPSDAIVLFDGTNLDQWVSVKDGSPAGWKVADGVVTVMKSAGDIATRRSFMNYQLHIEWRIPSTITGSGQARGNSGVFLASTDQGQNGYELQVLDSYGNTTYVNGQAGSIYKQYPPLVNANRKPGEWQTYDVIWTAPTFNADGALATPAYVTAIHNGVLVQNHVALKGATLYIGKPYYKQHGPAPIRLQAHGDPSDPISYRNIWLREL
;
A
#
# COMPACT_ATOMS: atom_id res chain seq x y z
N MET A 1 11.83 -64.00 20.96
CA MET A 1 12.90 -65.04 21.22
C MET A 1 14.16 -64.30 21.63
N ASN A 2 14.43 -64.49 22.91
CA ASN A 2 15.73 -64.66 23.59
C ASN A 2 16.78 -63.54 23.44
N GLN A 3 17.03 -62.77 24.52
CA GLN A 3 17.94 -63.04 25.68
C GLN A 3 19.40 -62.91 25.22
N THR A 4 20.34 -62.24 25.87
CA THR A 4 20.79 -62.34 27.27
C THR A 4 21.78 -61.21 27.61
N LEU A 5 21.63 -60.56 28.70
CA LEU A 5 22.49 -60.29 29.85
C LEU A 5 23.98 -60.71 29.80
N ALA A 6 24.87 -59.79 30.21
CA ALA A 6 25.98 -60.07 31.11
C ALA A 6 26.48 -58.81 31.85
N ARG A 7 26.42 -58.89 33.16
CA ARG A 7 27.02 -57.98 34.16
C ARG A 7 28.51 -58.33 34.33
N PHE A 8 29.36 -57.34 34.60
CA PHE A 8 30.53 -57.55 35.46
C PHE A 8 30.76 -56.31 36.35
N LEU A 9 30.81 -56.63 37.64
CA LEU A 9 31.20 -55.76 38.74
C LEU A 9 32.72 -55.89 38.92
N ALA A 10 33.42 -54.79 39.20
CA ALA A 10 34.64 -54.81 39.98
C ALA A 10 34.83 -53.45 40.67
N ALA A 11 34.88 -53.55 41.98
CA ALA A 11 35.23 -52.48 42.91
C ALA A 11 36.79 -52.42 43.03
N THR A 12 37.32 -51.24 43.30
CA THR A 12 38.26 -50.96 44.39
C THR A 12 38.91 -49.62 44.43
N LEU A 13 38.89 -49.11 45.57
CA LEU A 13 39.81 -48.27 46.36
C LEU A 13 39.86 -46.74 46.19
N ALA A 14 39.56 -46.19 47.33
CA ALA A 14 39.66 -44.75 47.67
C ALA A 14 41.11 -44.30 47.84
N THR A 15 41.38 -43.10 47.36
CA THR A 15 42.44 -42.21 47.92
C THR A 15 41.90 -40.82 48.09
N LEU A 16 41.83 -40.35 49.35
CA LEU A 16 41.58 -39.02 49.73
C LEU A 16 42.70 -38.09 49.23
N GLY A 17 42.34 -37.15 48.34
CA GLY A 17 43.18 -36.01 48.00
C GLY A 17 42.35 -34.77 48.24
N THR A 18 42.64 -34.06 49.34
CA THR A 18 42.06 -32.73 49.63
C THR A 18 42.69 -31.71 48.70
N LEU A 19 41.93 -31.33 47.66
CA LEU A 19 42.21 -30.12 46.86
C LEU A 19 41.36 -28.97 47.38
N ALA A 20 42.04 -27.96 47.92
CA ALA A 20 41.42 -26.67 48.23
C ALA A 20 40.99 -25.99 46.94
N LEU A 21 39.70 -25.92 46.68
CA LEU A 21 39.12 -25.09 45.62
C LEU A 21 39.06 -23.63 46.09
N SER A 22 40.01 -22.84 45.64
CA SER A 22 39.90 -21.37 45.67
C SER A 22 38.79 -20.96 44.69
N SER A 23 37.64 -20.70 45.24
CA SER A 23 36.51 -20.10 44.49
C SER A 23 36.83 -18.65 44.18
N CYS A 24 37.34 -18.40 42.98
CA CYS A 24 37.35 -17.08 42.40
C CYS A 24 35.93 -16.73 41.99
N ALA A 25 35.17 -16.03 42.87
CA ALA A 25 33.93 -15.40 42.54
C ALA A 25 34.21 -14.24 41.59
N ALA A 26 34.06 -14.51 40.28
CA ALA A 26 33.97 -13.41 39.30
C ALA A 26 32.70 -12.62 39.61
N ARG A 27 32.87 -11.45 40.23
CA ARG A 27 31.84 -10.41 40.33
C ARG A 27 31.60 -9.92 38.90
N THR A 28 30.58 -10.44 38.27
CA THR A 28 29.94 -9.80 37.12
C THR A 28 29.33 -8.50 37.63
N THR A 29 30.05 -7.40 37.47
CA THR A 29 29.46 -6.06 37.54
C THR A 29 28.51 -5.94 36.37
N ALA A 30 27.21 -6.21 36.61
CA ALA A 30 26.18 -5.79 35.70
C ALA A 30 26.30 -4.29 35.55
N ALA A 31 26.68 -3.82 34.35
CA ALA A 31 26.60 -2.42 34.03
C ALA A 31 25.16 -1.99 34.27
N ALA A 32 24.92 -1.24 35.34
CA ALA A 32 23.64 -0.56 35.55
C ALA A 32 23.44 0.33 34.35
N GLY A 33 22.52 -0.06 33.47
CA GLY A 33 22.06 0.79 32.38
C GLY A 33 21.69 2.12 32.99
N SER A 34 22.35 3.20 32.55
CA SER A 34 22.06 4.56 32.98
C SER A 34 20.57 4.80 32.65
N ALA A 35 19.70 4.74 33.65
CA ALA A 35 18.34 5.15 33.50
C ALA A 35 18.39 6.62 33.06
N THR A 36 18.05 6.89 31.81
CA THR A 36 17.94 8.25 31.29
C THR A 36 16.91 8.97 32.19
N GLN A 37 17.40 9.91 32.95
CA GLN A 37 16.57 10.69 33.89
C GLN A 37 15.47 11.39 33.07
N GLN A 38 14.23 11.16 33.39
CA GLN A 38 13.10 11.80 32.69
C GLN A 38 13.20 13.31 32.79
N PRO A 39 12.91 14.05 31.72
CA PRO A 39 12.85 15.50 31.74
C PRO A 39 11.91 16.01 32.84
N THR A 40 12.34 16.99 33.64
CA THR A 40 11.58 17.55 34.74
C THR A 40 10.95 18.92 34.43
N ARG A 41 11.25 19.47 33.25
CA ARG A 41 10.74 20.76 32.77
C ARG A 41 10.23 20.65 31.35
N PRO A 42 9.16 21.38 30.96
CA PRO A 42 8.58 21.33 29.59
C PRO A 42 9.61 21.62 28.50
N GLU A 43 10.47 22.59 28.70
CA GLU A 43 11.46 23.06 27.70
C GLU A 43 12.46 21.97 27.28
N ALA A 44 12.67 20.97 28.13
CA ALA A 44 13.60 19.88 27.85
C ALA A 44 13.13 18.93 26.70
N THR A 45 11.87 19.00 26.31
CA THR A 45 11.27 18.20 25.23
C THR A 45 10.69 19.06 24.10
N GLU A 46 10.84 20.39 24.18
CA GLU A 46 10.41 21.29 23.12
C GLU A 46 11.34 21.20 21.92
N VAL A 47 10.78 21.12 20.73
CA VAL A 47 11.51 21.09 19.45
C VAL A 47 11.06 22.28 18.60
N TRP A 48 11.97 23.20 18.33
CA TRP A 48 11.70 24.45 17.63
C TRP A 48 12.08 24.43 16.13
N SER A 49 12.74 23.38 15.68
CA SER A 49 13.24 23.25 14.31
C SER A 49 13.24 21.77 13.88
N PRO A 50 12.93 21.46 12.60
CA PRO A 50 12.51 22.42 11.55
C PRO A 50 11.09 22.95 11.76
N VAL A 51 10.85 24.21 11.41
CA VAL A 51 9.52 24.80 11.41
C VAL A 51 8.70 24.19 10.26
N PRO A 52 7.49 23.65 10.52
CA PRO A 52 6.64 23.10 9.47
C PRO A 52 6.31 24.13 8.38
N ARG A 53 6.39 23.68 7.12
CA ARG A 53 6.00 24.50 5.96
C ARG A 53 4.50 24.81 6.02
N VAL A 54 4.15 26.06 5.72
CA VAL A 54 2.73 26.46 5.62
C VAL A 54 2.15 25.97 4.29
N VAL A 55 1.05 25.23 4.39
CA VAL A 55 0.24 24.78 3.25
C VAL A 55 -1.18 25.30 3.44
N THR A 56 -1.73 25.98 2.44
CA THR A 56 -3.13 26.42 2.47
C THR A 56 -4.03 25.24 2.11
N PRO A 57 -4.97 24.83 2.99
CA PRO A 57 -5.94 23.79 2.64
C PRO A 57 -6.80 24.20 1.46
N GLY A 58 -7.34 23.22 0.73
CA GLY A 58 -8.35 23.46 -0.29
C GLY A 58 -9.64 24.06 0.30
N ALA A 59 -10.46 24.69 -0.53
CA ALA A 59 -11.73 25.30 -0.11
C ALA A 59 -12.73 24.29 0.48
N THR A 60 -12.63 23.04 0.11
CA THR A 60 -13.36 21.89 0.67
C THR A 60 -12.37 20.77 0.95
N ASN A 61 -12.79 19.72 1.68
CA ASN A 61 -11.92 18.58 1.97
C ASN A 61 -11.49 17.80 0.73
N ASP A 62 -12.25 17.90 -0.37
CA ASP A 62 -11.95 17.23 -1.63
C ASP A 62 -11.12 18.10 -2.59
N ALA A 63 -11.00 19.40 -2.29
CA ALA A 63 -10.24 20.34 -3.14
C ALA A 63 -8.74 20.23 -2.88
N PRO A 64 -7.90 20.39 -3.92
CA PRO A 64 -6.45 20.29 -3.78
C PRO A 64 -5.89 21.39 -2.86
N PRO A 65 -4.99 21.07 -1.92
CA PRO A 65 -4.25 22.07 -1.15
C PRO A 65 -3.19 22.76 -2.02
N SER A 66 -2.62 23.87 -1.51
CA SER A 66 -1.70 24.72 -2.27
C SER A 66 -0.41 24.06 -2.74
N ASP A 67 -0.03 22.90 -2.17
CA ASP A 67 1.13 22.12 -2.55
C ASP A 67 0.78 20.84 -3.33
N ALA A 68 -0.48 20.72 -3.76
CA ALA A 68 -0.91 19.59 -4.57
C ALA A 68 -0.43 19.69 -6.02
N ILE A 69 -0.16 18.55 -6.60
CA ILE A 69 0.03 18.34 -8.02
C ILE A 69 -1.31 17.87 -8.56
N VAL A 70 -1.95 18.72 -9.35
CA VAL A 70 -3.22 18.37 -9.97
C VAL A 70 -2.96 17.47 -11.19
N LEU A 71 -3.51 16.27 -11.15
CA LEU A 71 -3.37 15.27 -12.21
C LEU A 71 -4.55 15.32 -13.19
N PHE A 72 -5.74 15.70 -12.71
CA PHE A 72 -6.92 15.92 -13.56
C PHE A 72 -7.89 16.88 -12.87
N ASP A 73 -8.12 18.02 -13.49
CA ASP A 73 -9.02 19.10 -13.04
C ASP A 73 -10.34 19.15 -13.83
N GLY A 74 -10.56 18.21 -14.73
CA GLY A 74 -11.72 18.18 -15.62
C GLY A 74 -11.49 18.77 -17.01
N THR A 75 -10.32 19.32 -17.32
CA THR A 75 -10.07 20.01 -18.58
C THR A 75 -9.39 19.15 -19.64
N ASN A 76 -8.32 18.44 -19.29
CA ASN A 76 -7.54 17.65 -20.24
C ASN A 76 -6.76 16.50 -19.54
N LEU A 77 -6.10 15.64 -20.35
CA LEU A 77 -5.27 14.54 -19.88
C LEU A 77 -3.77 14.79 -20.09
N ASP A 78 -3.31 16.04 -20.08
CA ASP A 78 -1.91 16.40 -20.33
C ASP A 78 -0.93 15.77 -19.33
N GLN A 79 -1.40 15.44 -18.12
CA GLN A 79 -0.61 14.75 -17.11
C GLN A 79 -0.55 13.22 -17.32
N TRP A 80 -1.25 12.68 -18.33
CA TRP A 80 -1.42 11.26 -18.56
C TRP A 80 -0.92 10.82 -19.93
N VAL A 81 -0.47 9.58 -20.00
CA VAL A 81 -0.05 8.90 -21.23
C VAL A 81 -0.69 7.53 -21.34
N SER A 82 -0.80 7.03 -22.56
CA SER A 82 -1.10 5.63 -22.83
C SER A 82 0.03 4.75 -22.29
N VAL A 83 -0.32 3.71 -21.52
CA VAL A 83 0.65 2.73 -21.03
C VAL A 83 1.26 1.92 -22.17
N LYS A 84 0.52 1.75 -23.27
CA LYS A 84 0.91 0.92 -24.40
C LYS A 84 2.16 1.45 -25.12
N ASP A 85 2.23 2.78 -25.30
CA ASP A 85 3.24 3.37 -26.20
C ASP A 85 3.72 4.77 -25.78
N GLY A 86 3.25 5.28 -24.62
CA GLY A 86 3.62 6.62 -24.13
C GLY A 86 2.97 7.78 -24.89
N SER A 87 2.09 7.51 -25.85
CA SER A 87 1.34 8.53 -26.58
C SER A 87 0.37 9.27 -25.64
N PRO A 88 -0.23 10.41 -26.05
CA PRO A 88 -1.27 11.06 -25.27
C PRO A 88 -2.40 10.10 -24.87
N ALA A 89 -2.86 10.19 -23.63
CA ALA A 89 -3.93 9.33 -23.11
C ALA A 89 -5.23 9.48 -23.93
N GLY A 90 -5.80 8.36 -24.38
CA GLY A 90 -6.95 8.35 -25.30
C GLY A 90 -8.32 8.20 -24.63
N TRP A 91 -8.45 8.48 -23.32
CA TRP A 91 -9.73 8.43 -22.64
C TRP A 91 -10.58 9.67 -22.93
N LYS A 92 -11.90 9.54 -22.86
CA LYS A 92 -12.83 10.62 -23.21
C LYS A 92 -12.97 11.62 -22.06
N VAL A 93 -12.67 12.89 -22.31
CA VAL A 93 -12.95 14.00 -21.39
C VAL A 93 -14.20 14.75 -21.86
N ALA A 94 -15.18 14.89 -20.99
CA ALA A 94 -16.39 15.67 -21.21
C ALA A 94 -17.01 16.10 -19.86
N ASP A 95 -17.56 17.29 -19.79
CA ASP A 95 -18.30 17.81 -18.62
C ASP A 95 -17.52 17.70 -17.29
N GLY A 96 -16.21 17.99 -17.33
CA GLY A 96 -15.35 17.92 -16.16
C GLY A 96 -14.97 16.49 -15.69
N VAL A 97 -15.27 15.49 -16.51
CA VAL A 97 -15.13 14.07 -16.19
C VAL A 97 -14.29 13.36 -17.24
N VAL A 98 -13.43 12.46 -16.83
CA VAL A 98 -12.77 11.51 -17.74
C VAL A 98 -13.44 10.13 -17.63
N THR A 99 -13.85 9.60 -18.77
CA THR A 99 -14.47 8.26 -18.88
C THR A 99 -13.48 7.29 -19.53
N VAL A 100 -13.35 6.11 -18.92
CA VAL A 100 -12.48 5.04 -19.41
C VAL A 100 -12.86 4.68 -20.84
N MET A 101 -11.86 4.61 -21.73
CA MET A 101 -11.99 4.09 -23.08
C MET A 101 -11.26 2.75 -23.16
N LYS A 102 -12.00 1.64 -23.02
CA LYS A 102 -11.42 0.29 -22.95
C LYS A 102 -10.54 -0.05 -24.17
N SER A 103 -10.92 0.44 -25.35
CA SER A 103 -10.14 0.27 -26.59
C SER A 103 -8.82 1.03 -26.59
N ALA A 104 -8.69 2.10 -25.80
CA ALA A 104 -7.44 2.87 -25.65
C ALA A 104 -6.46 2.25 -24.65
N GLY A 105 -6.93 1.30 -23.82
CA GLY A 105 -6.12 0.67 -22.78
C GLY A 105 -5.88 1.57 -21.57
N ASP A 106 -4.98 1.13 -20.70
CA ASP A 106 -4.62 1.82 -19.46
C ASP A 106 -3.92 3.16 -19.72
N ILE A 107 -4.09 4.07 -18.78
CA ILE A 107 -3.35 5.35 -18.77
C ILE A 107 -2.49 5.45 -17.50
N ALA A 108 -1.35 6.11 -17.60
CA ALA A 108 -0.44 6.35 -16.48
C ALA A 108 -0.02 7.81 -16.41
N THR A 109 0.34 8.27 -15.22
CA THR A 109 0.89 9.62 -15.07
C THR A 109 2.22 9.75 -15.81
N ARG A 110 2.48 10.92 -16.42
CA ARG A 110 3.80 11.23 -17.03
C ARG A 110 4.91 11.27 -16.00
N ARG A 111 4.60 11.80 -14.80
CA ARG A 111 5.52 11.84 -13.67
C ARG A 111 5.45 10.55 -12.88
N SER A 112 6.58 10.20 -12.28
CA SER A 112 6.72 9.11 -11.31
C SER A 112 6.85 9.69 -9.91
N PHE A 113 6.35 8.97 -8.92
CA PHE A 113 6.26 9.38 -7.51
C PHE A 113 6.77 8.28 -6.58
N MET A 114 7.25 8.65 -5.40
CA MET A 114 7.62 7.71 -4.33
C MET A 114 6.52 7.65 -3.28
N ASN A 115 6.54 8.57 -2.33
CA ASN A 115 5.58 8.63 -1.22
C ASN A 115 4.63 9.80 -1.45
N TYR A 116 3.35 9.57 -1.26
CA TYR A 116 2.37 10.63 -1.50
C TYR A 116 1.04 10.39 -0.79
N GLN A 117 0.30 11.48 -0.61
CA GLN A 117 -1.13 11.49 -0.38
C GLN A 117 -1.81 11.66 -1.74
N LEU A 118 -2.79 10.82 -2.06
CA LEU A 118 -3.59 10.87 -3.29
C LEU A 118 -5.06 11.07 -2.95
N HIS A 119 -5.73 11.97 -3.67
CA HIS A 119 -7.19 12.06 -3.75
C HIS A 119 -7.63 11.70 -5.17
N ILE A 120 -8.64 10.87 -5.29
CA ILE A 120 -9.24 10.48 -6.58
C ILE A 120 -10.73 10.18 -6.41
N GLU A 121 -11.55 10.76 -7.27
CA GLU A 121 -12.97 10.45 -7.33
C GLU A 121 -13.30 9.59 -8.54
N TRP A 122 -14.16 8.58 -8.33
CA TRP A 122 -14.59 7.67 -9.37
C TRP A 122 -16.08 7.37 -9.29
N ARG A 123 -16.69 6.98 -10.40
CA ARG A 123 -18.12 6.72 -10.46
C ARG A 123 -18.45 5.55 -11.39
N ILE A 124 -19.22 4.62 -10.85
CA ILE A 124 -19.88 3.57 -11.62
C ILE A 124 -21.10 4.19 -12.30
N PRO A 125 -21.35 3.98 -13.60
CA PRO A 125 -22.55 4.50 -14.25
C PRO A 125 -23.82 3.90 -13.64
N SER A 126 -24.90 4.68 -13.55
CA SER A 126 -26.18 4.23 -12.98
C SER A 126 -26.84 3.10 -13.78
N THR A 127 -26.46 2.94 -15.04
CA THR A 127 -26.92 1.90 -15.97
C THR A 127 -26.14 0.59 -15.87
N ILE A 128 -25.16 0.50 -14.94
CA ILE A 128 -24.27 -0.64 -14.85
C ILE A 128 -25.01 -1.97 -14.77
N THR A 129 -24.57 -2.95 -15.54
CA THR A 129 -25.05 -4.32 -15.53
C THR A 129 -23.92 -5.30 -15.29
N GLY A 130 -24.23 -6.58 -15.09
CA GLY A 130 -23.25 -7.62 -14.81
C GLY A 130 -23.21 -8.00 -13.33
N SER A 131 -22.21 -8.79 -12.96
CA SER A 131 -22.02 -9.29 -11.60
C SER A 131 -20.55 -9.60 -11.30
N GLY A 132 -20.23 -9.69 -10.02
CA GLY A 132 -18.88 -10.04 -9.56
C GLY A 132 -17.83 -9.08 -10.13
N GLN A 133 -16.72 -9.62 -10.62
CA GLN A 133 -15.63 -8.84 -11.21
C GLN A 133 -15.92 -8.29 -12.62
N ALA A 134 -17.03 -8.69 -13.24
CA ALA A 134 -17.47 -8.18 -14.54
C ALA A 134 -18.50 -7.04 -14.41
N ARG A 135 -18.47 -6.28 -13.29
CA ARG A 135 -19.39 -5.17 -13.04
C ARG A 135 -18.65 -3.93 -12.53
N GLY A 136 -18.40 -2.98 -13.43
CA GLY A 136 -17.75 -1.70 -13.11
C GLY A 136 -16.34 -1.85 -12.57
N ASN A 137 -15.53 -2.68 -13.20
CA ASN A 137 -14.18 -3.01 -12.78
C ASN A 137 -13.16 -2.02 -13.34
N SER A 138 -12.23 -1.62 -12.49
CA SER A 138 -11.03 -0.86 -12.80
C SER A 138 -10.03 -1.04 -11.65
N GLY A 139 -8.91 -0.33 -11.69
CA GLY A 139 -7.91 -0.33 -10.63
C GLY A 139 -7.12 0.95 -10.61
N VAL A 140 -6.74 1.41 -9.41
CA VAL A 140 -5.75 2.46 -9.18
C VAL A 140 -4.46 1.77 -8.77
N PHE A 141 -3.48 1.74 -9.67
CA PHE A 141 -2.16 1.21 -9.37
C PHE A 141 -1.31 2.33 -8.76
N LEU A 142 -1.05 2.24 -7.48
CA LEU A 142 -0.33 3.26 -6.69
C LEU A 142 1.13 3.42 -7.13
N ALA A 143 1.74 2.36 -7.63
CA ALA A 143 3.01 2.41 -8.35
C ALA A 143 2.95 1.36 -9.46
N SER A 144 3.00 1.82 -10.70
CA SER A 144 2.98 0.97 -11.89
C SER A 144 4.41 0.67 -12.32
N THR A 145 4.77 -0.59 -12.37
CA THR A 145 6.13 -1.05 -12.68
C THR A 145 6.14 -1.89 -13.96
N ASP A 146 7.34 -2.23 -14.46
CA ASP A 146 7.52 -3.07 -15.65
C ASP A 146 6.68 -2.59 -16.84
N GLN A 147 6.76 -1.29 -17.16
CA GLN A 147 6.03 -0.68 -18.28
C GLN A 147 4.50 -0.93 -18.22
N GLY A 148 3.93 -0.88 -17.01
CA GLY A 148 2.51 -1.04 -16.80
C GLY A 148 2.03 -2.48 -16.66
N GLN A 149 2.91 -3.47 -16.73
CA GLN A 149 2.51 -4.88 -16.57
C GLN A 149 2.30 -5.28 -15.12
N ASN A 150 2.98 -4.61 -14.19
CA ASN A 150 2.91 -4.86 -12.75
C ASN A 150 2.54 -3.57 -11.98
N GLY A 151 2.38 -3.70 -10.68
CA GLY A 151 2.14 -2.57 -9.79
C GLY A 151 1.36 -2.97 -8.54
N TYR A 152 0.97 -1.99 -7.75
CA TYR A 152 0.30 -2.19 -6.46
C TYR A 152 -1.12 -1.62 -6.56
N GLU A 153 -2.09 -2.50 -6.68
CA GLU A 153 -3.46 -2.16 -7.04
C GLU A 153 -4.36 -1.95 -5.82
N LEU A 154 -4.96 -0.76 -5.75
CA LEU A 154 -6.16 -0.49 -4.98
C LEU A 154 -7.37 -0.69 -5.90
N GLN A 155 -8.19 -1.69 -5.58
CA GLN A 155 -9.30 -2.12 -6.42
C GLN A 155 -10.40 -1.07 -6.55
N VAL A 156 -10.88 -0.89 -7.77
CA VAL A 156 -12.11 -0.17 -8.11
C VAL A 156 -13.10 -1.18 -8.69
N LEU A 157 -14.29 -1.25 -8.08
CA LEU A 157 -15.35 -2.18 -8.49
C LEU A 157 -16.69 -1.64 -8.03
N ASP A 158 -17.78 -1.94 -8.74
CA ASP A 158 -19.10 -1.83 -8.13
C ASP A 158 -19.26 -2.94 -7.09
N SER A 159 -19.13 -2.57 -5.82
CA SER A 159 -19.34 -3.48 -4.68
C SER A 159 -20.66 -3.22 -3.95
N TYR A 160 -21.52 -2.31 -4.46
CA TYR A 160 -22.84 -2.06 -3.91
C TYR A 160 -23.81 -3.16 -4.31
N GLY A 161 -24.19 -4.02 -3.35
CA GLY A 161 -25.08 -5.14 -3.61
C GLY A 161 -24.56 -6.14 -4.66
N ASN A 162 -23.25 -6.23 -4.84
CA ASN A 162 -22.57 -7.09 -5.80
C ASN A 162 -21.67 -8.11 -5.08
N THR A 163 -22.01 -9.39 -5.19
CA THR A 163 -21.26 -10.46 -4.56
C THR A 163 -20.03 -10.84 -5.38
N THR A 164 -18.86 -10.82 -4.74
CA THR A 164 -17.59 -11.28 -5.30
C THR A 164 -16.67 -11.76 -4.18
N TYR A 165 -15.50 -12.29 -4.52
CA TYR A 165 -14.49 -12.61 -3.50
C TYR A 165 -14.05 -11.34 -2.74
N VAL A 166 -13.97 -11.45 -1.42
CA VAL A 166 -13.85 -10.28 -0.53
C VAL A 166 -12.58 -9.45 -0.75
N ASN A 167 -11.47 -10.07 -1.15
CA ASN A 167 -10.23 -9.38 -1.48
C ASN A 167 -10.13 -8.89 -2.93
N GLY A 168 -11.27 -8.82 -3.62
CA GLY A 168 -11.46 -8.20 -4.92
C GLY A 168 -12.58 -7.16 -4.93
N GLN A 169 -13.13 -6.81 -3.77
CA GLN A 169 -14.08 -5.69 -3.62
C GLN A 169 -13.37 -4.35 -3.73
N ALA A 170 -14.11 -3.28 -3.99
CA ALA A 170 -13.57 -1.92 -3.95
C ALA A 170 -12.87 -1.63 -2.63
N GLY A 171 -11.71 -0.95 -2.68
CA GLY A 171 -10.88 -0.68 -1.51
C GLY A 171 -9.99 -1.85 -1.04
N SER A 172 -10.05 -3.01 -1.73
CA SER A 172 -9.06 -4.08 -1.50
C SER A 172 -7.67 -3.67 -2.00
N ILE A 173 -6.63 -4.10 -1.31
CA ILE A 173 -5.36 -4.34 -1.98
C ILE A 173 -5.55 -5.66 -2.72
N TYR A 174 -5.75 -5.58 -4.04
CA TYR A 174 -6.29 -6.67 -4.86
C TYR A 174 -5.60 -8.00 -4.62
N LYS A 175 -6.41 -9.02 -4.25
CA LYS A 175 -5.98 -10.38 -3.88
C LYS A 175 -4.99 -10.51 -2.72
N GLN A 176 -4.69 -9.40 -2.02
CA GLN A 176 -3.83 -9.45 -0.83
C GLN A 176 -4.62 -9.22 0.46
N TYR A 177 -5.41 -8.14 0.52
CA TYR A 177 -6.20 -7.75 1.69
C TYR A 177 -7.59 -7.27 1.28
N PRO A 178 -8.65 -7.80 1.88
CA PRO A 178 -9.99 -7.23 1.72
C PRO A 178 -10.07 -5.84 2.37
N PRO A 179 -11.04 -4.99 1.99
CA PRO A 179 -11.33 -3.80 2.75
C PRO A 179 -11.87 -4.17 4.14
N LEU A 180 -11.62 -3.31 5.13
CA LEU A 180 -12.16 -3.49 6.50
C LEU A 180 -13.69 -3.52 6.51
N VAL A 181 -14.30 -2.71 5.64
CA VAL A 181 -15.75 -2.63 5.43
C VAL A 181 -16.05 -2.30 3.97
N ASN A 182 -17.26 -2.60 3.50
CA ASN A 182 -17.75 -2.14 2.21
C ASN A 182 -18.40 -0.76 2.37
N ALA A 183 -17.72 0.28 1.91
CA ALA A 183 -18.15 1.68 1.98
C ALA A 183 -18.71 2.20 0.64
N ASN A 184 -19.07 1.34 -0.32
CA ASN A 184 -19.58 1.74 -1.62
C ASN A 184 -20.93 2.46 -1.51
N ARG A 185 -21.05 3.57 -2.24
CA ARG A 185 -22.32 4.20 -2.58
C ARG A 185 -22.92 3.49 -3.81
N LYS A 186 -24.20 3.78 -4.09
CA LYS A 186 -24.93 3.21 -5.25
C LYS A 186 -24.27 3.61 -6.58
N PRO A 187 -24.42 2.77 -7.63
CA PRO A 187 -24.11 3.18 -8.99
C PRO A 187 -24.79 4.51 -9.35
N GLY A 188 -24.08 5.38 -10.06
CA GLY A 188 -24.47 6.76 -10.36
C GLY A 188 -23.94 7.79 -9.36
N GLU A 189 -23.58 7.40 -8.15
CA GLU A 189 -22.99 8.30 -7.15
C GLU A 189 -21.46 8.30 -7.23
N TRP A 190 -20.86 9.47 -6.93
CA TRP A 190 -19.40 9.60 -6.84
C TRP A 190 -18.85 8.92 -5.58
N GLN A 191 -17.79 8.19 -5.75
CA GLN A 191 -16.96 7.57 -4.72
C GLN A 191 -15.68 8.36 -4.57
N THR A 192 -15.10 8.39 -3.38
CA THR A 192 -13.79 9.01 -3.13
C THR A 192 -12.81 7.99 -2.58
N TYR A 193 -11.58 8.04 -3.03
CA TYR A 193 -10.45 7.44 -2.34
C TYR A 193 -9.49 8.54 -1.89
N ASP A 194 -9.19 8.56 -0.59
CA ASP A 194 -8.08 9.28 -0.01
C ASP A 194 -7.04 8.26 0.45
N VAL A 195 -5.84 8.32 -0.12
CA VAL A 195 -4.83 7.28 0.02
C VAL A 195 -3.52 7.89 0.50
N ILE A 196 -2.93 7.29 1.53
CA ILE A 196 -1.52 7.50 1.89
C ILE A 196 -0.73 6.31 1.38
N TRP A 197 0.15 6.57 0.44
CA TRP A 197 1.05 5.59 -0.14
C TRP A 197 2.48 5.81 0.33
N THR A 198 3.09 4.75 0.85
CA THR A 198 4.53 4.70 1.13
C THR A 198 5.15 3.61 0.27
N ALA A 199 6.06 3.99 -0.61
CA ALA A 199 6.72 3.07 -1.52
C ALA A 199 7.66 2.10 -0.78
N PRO A 200 7.91 0.91 -1.33
CA PRO A 200 8.89 -0.01 -0.77
C PRO A 200 10.30 0.56 -0.95
N THR A 201 11.20 0.19 -0.05
CA THR A 201 12.63 0.49 -0.20
C THR A 201 13.43 -0.79 -0.40
N PHE A 202 14.57 -0.67 -1.06
CA PHE A 202 15.42 -1.81 -1.40
C PHE A 202 16.87 -1.52 -1.00
N ASN A 203 17.58 -2.54 -0.62
CA ASN A 203 19.02 -2.49 -0.37
C ASN A 203 19.80 -2.38 -1.69
N ALA A 204 21.09 -2.14 -1.60
CA ALA A 204 21.95 -2.02 -2.78
C ALA A 204 22.02 -3.30 -3.63
N ASP A 205 21.78 -4.46 -3.03
CA ASP A 205 21.70 -5.77 -3.71
C ASP A 205 20.33 -6.08 -4.32
N GLY A 206 19.36 -5.14 -4.21
CA GLY A 206 18.01 -5.31 -4.71
C GLY A 206 17.05 -6.06 -3.78
N ALA A 207 17.51 -6.51 -2.61
CA ALA A 207 16.65 -7.14 -1.62
C ALA A 207 15.72 -6.11 -0.97
N LEU A 208 14.49 -6.52 -0.65
CA LEU A 208 13.53 -5.67 0.05
C LEU A 208 14.08 -5.23 1.41
N ALA A 209 14.15 -3.92 1.64
CA ALA A 209 14.52 -3.35 2.93
C ALA A 209 13.26 -3.04 3.77
N THR A 210 12.26 -2.35 3.17
CA THR A 210 10.95 -2.11 3.79
C THR A 210 9.84 -2.39 2.80
N PRO A 211 8.71 -3.00 3.21
CA PRO A 211 7.57 -3.20 2.33
C PRO A 211 6.90 -1.85 1.99
N ALA A 212 6.07 -1.86 0.96
CA ALA A 212 5.14 -0.77 0.70
C ALA A 212 4.03 -0.76 1.76
N TYR A 213 3.52 0.44 2.11
CA TYR A 213 2.39 0.61 3.02
C TYR A 213 1.27 1.42 2.38
N VAL A 214 0.04 1.06 2.69
CA VAL A 214 -1.17 1.76 2.26
C VAL A 214 -2.09 2.03 3.44
N THR A 215 -2.53 3.27 3.57
CA THR A 215 -3.75 3.64 4.27
C THR A 215 -4.72 4.15 3.24
N ALA A 216 -5.95 3.62 3.20
CA ALA A 216 -6.98 4.07 2.27
C ALA A 216 -8.30 4.34 2.99
N ILE A 217 -8.88 5.49 2.67
CA ILE A 217 -10.19 5.94 3.12
C ILE A 217 -11.11 5.95 1.91
N HIS A 218 -12.24 5.28 1.99
CA HIS A 218 -13.26 5.21 0.94
C HIS A 218 -14.53 5.92 1.41
N ASN A 219 -14.94 6.99 0.75
CA ASN A 219 -16.11 7.80 1.14
C ASN A 219 -16.08 8.26 2.61
N GLY A 220 -14.91 8.64 3.11
CA GLY A 220 -14.71 9.05 4.50
C GLY A 220 -14.58 7.89 5.50
N VAL A 221 -14.63 6.63 5.04
CA VAL A 221 -14.53 5.43 5.90
C VAL A 221 -13.20 4.74 5.69
N LEU A 222 -12.48 4.44 6.77
CA LEU A 222 -11.20 3.72 6.71
C LEU A 222 -11.41 2.29 6.20
N VAL A 223 -10.78 1.96 5.08
CA VAL A 223 -10.87 0.61 4.47
C VAL A 223 -9.55 -0.15 4.47
N GLN A 224 -8.41 0.55 4.53
CA GLN A 224 -7.08 -0.04 4.74
C GLN A 224 -6.34 0.80 5.77
N ASN A 225 -5.82 0.17 6.84
CA ASN A 225 -5.15 0.86 7.94
C ASN A 225 -3.66 0.50 7.97
N HIS A 226 -2.83 1.29 7.30
CA HIS A 226 -1.37 1.12 7.28
C HIS A 226 -0.94 -0.33 7.03
N VAL A 227 -1.54 -0.95 6.02
CA VAL A 227 -1.25 -2.35 5.69
C VAL A 227 0.08 -2.48 4.96
N ALA A 228 0.92 -3.41 5.39
CA ALA A 228 2.15 -3.78 4.68
C ALA A 228 1.80 -4.70 3.52
N LEU A 229 2.07 -4.28 2.28
CA LEU A 229 1.79 -5.07 1.10
C LEU A 229 2.76 -6.27 1.02
N LYS A 230 2.32 -7.34 0.38
CA LYS A 230 3.12 -8.55 0.17
C LYS A 230 3.97 -8.51 -1.11
N GLY A 231 3.81 -7.44 -1.91
CA GLY A 231 4.47 -7.24 -3.19
C GLY A 231 3.51 -6.69 -4.24
N ALA A 232 3.92 -6.67 -5.50
CA ALA A 232 3.09 -6.27 -6.63
C ALA A 232 1.85 -7.18 -6.75
N THR A 233 0.75 -6.59 -7.23
CA THR A 233 -0.51 -7.30 -7.47
C THR A 233 -0.35 -8.30 -8.61
N LEU A 234 -0.82 -9.53 -8.39
CA LEU A 234 -0.90 -10.57 -9.41
C LEU A 234 -2.32 -11.13 -9.48
N TYR A 235 -2.82 -11.30 -10.70
CA TYR A 235 -4.09 -12.01 -10.94
C TYR A 235 -3.97 -13.49 -10.57
N ILE A 236 -2.84 -14.12 -10.89
CA ILE A 236 -2.51 -15.52 -10.56
C ILE A 236 -1.13 -15.54 -9.90
N GLY A 237 -1.01 -16.26 -8.80
CA GLY A 237 0.24 -16.44 -8.07
C GLY A 237 0.32 -15.64 -6.78
N LYS A 238 1.48 -15.72 -6.12
CA LYS A 238 1.75 -14.99 -4.87
C LYS A 238 2.44 -13.67 -5.19
N PRO A 239 2.03 -12.56 -4.55
CA PRO A 239 2.73 -11.27 -4.66
C PRO A 239 4.22 -11.42 -4.33
N TYR A 240 5.04 -10.63 -5.03
CA TYR A 240 6.47 -10.54 -4.75
C TYR A 240 6.96 -9.12 -5.03
N TYR A 241 8.09 -8.76 -4.44
CA TYR A 241 8.75 -7.50 -4.70
C TYR A 241 9.82 -7.66 -5.77
N LYS A 242 9.88 -6.69 -6.67
CA LYS A 242 10.98 -6.47 -7.61
C LYS A 242 11.47 -5.05 -7.38
N GLN A 243 12.78 -4.85 -7.29
CA GLN A 243 13.37 -3.53 -7.08
C GLN A 243 12.88 -2.52 -8.11
N HIS A 244 12.41 -1.38 -7.61
CA HIS A 244 12.04 -0.21 -8.43
C HIS A 244 12.26 1.07 -7.63
N GLY A 245 12.34 2.20 -8.32
CA GLY A 245 12.35 3.55 -7.75
C GLY A 245 10.97 4.20 -7.84
N PRO A 246 10.93 5.55 -8.02
CA PRO A 246 9.69 6.27 -8.31
C PRO A 246 8.96 5.66 -9.49
N ALA A 247 7.65 5.53 -9.40
CA ALA A 247 6.83 4.92 -10.43
C ALA A 247 5.56 5.75 -10.71
N PRO A 248 5.00 5.69 -11.94
CA PRO A 248 3.77 6.39 -12.26
C PRO A 248 2.56 5.75 -11.56
N ILE A 249 1.52 6.54 -11.33
CA ILE A 249 0.19 6.06 -11.00
C ILE A 249 -0.48 5.61 -12.29
N ARG A 250 -1.15 4.44 -12.29
CA ARG A 250 -1.86 3.91 -13.45
C ARG A 250 -3.33 3.70 -13.13
N LEU A 251 -4.19 4.06 -14.08
CA LEU A 251 -5.63 3.76 -14.05
C LEU A 251 -5.92 2.68 -15.09
N GLN A 252 -6.65 1.66 -14.69
CA GLN A 252 -6.90 0.48 -15.50
C GLN A 252 -8.14 0.65 -16.39
N ALA A 253 -8.00 0.28 -17.64
CA ALA A 253 -9.10 0.03 -18.58
C ALA A 253 -9.42 -1.47 -18.59
N HIS A 254 -10.19 -1.93 -17.60
CA HIS A 254 -10.49 -3.35 -17.44
C HIS A 254 -11.34 -3.87 -18.61
N GLY A 255 -11.01 -5.07 -19.08
CA GLY A 255 -11.62 -5.69 -20.27
C GLY A 255 -12.98 -6.37 -20.05
N ASP A 256 -13.66 -6.17 -18.92
CA ASP A 256 -15.00 -6.70 -18.67
C ASP A 256 -16.05 -6.08 -19.61
N PRO A 257 -17.21 -6.74 -19.81
CA PRO A 257 -18.23 -6.27 -20.76
C PRO A 257 -19.11 -5.13 -20.24
N SER A 258 -18.98 -4.73 -18.95
CA SER A 258 -19.83 -3.69 -18.36
C SER A 258 -19.53 -2.29 -18.91
N ASP A 259 -20.43 -1.35 -18.67
CA ASP A 259 -20.24 0.05 -19.03
C ASP A 259 -18.98 0.63 -18.33
N PRO A 260 -18.22 1.51 -19.03
CA PRO A 260 -16.99 2.07 -18.48
C PRO A 260 -17.28 3.02 -17.30
N ILE A 261 -16.39 3.02 -16.33
CA ILE A 261 -16.41 3.94 -15.20
C ILE A 261 -15.85 5.30 -15.57
N SER A 262 -16.05 6.28 -14.70
CA SER A 262 -15.54 7.63 -14.89
C SER A 262 -14.73 8.09 -13.67
N TYR A 263 -13.80 9.01 -13.90
CA TYR A 263 -12.99 9.65 -12.87
C TYR A 263 -13.11 11.18 -12.95
N ARG A 264 -12.84 11.85 -11.84
CA ARG A 264 -12.67 13.31 -11.75
C ARG A 264 -11.81 13.68 -10.55
N ASN A 265 -11.45 14.96 -10.43
CA ASN A 265 -10.79 15.53 -9.25
C ASN A 265 -9.64 14.66 -8.76
N ILE A 266 -8.59 14.53 -9.57
CA ILE A 266 -7.43 13.71 -9.23
C ILE A 266 -6.25 14.62 -8.90
N TRP A 267 -5.75 14.53 -7.67
CA TRP A 267 -4.57 15.27 -7.24
C TRP A 267 -3.77 14.46 -6.21
N LEU A 268 -2.50 14.79 -6.11
CA LEU A 268 -1.64 14.25 -5.06
C LEU A 268 -0.74 15.33 -4.48
N ARG A 269 -0.19 15.06 -3.32
CA ARG A 269 0.96 15.80 -2.76
C ARG A 269 2.04 14.82 -2.35
N GLU A 270 3.29 15.13 -2.68
CA GLU A 270 4.46 14.33 -2.29
C GLU A 270 4.76 14.49 -0.79
N LEU A 271 5.21 13.39 -0.14
CA LEU A 271 5.50 13.32 1.29
C LEU A 271 6.99 13.15 1.55
#